data_cea5c9f84d293b0095da0d005766cbdd
#
_entry.id   cea5c9f84d293b0095da0d005766cbdd
#
_cell.length_a   1.000
_cell.length_b   1.000
_cell.length_c   1.000
_cell.angle_alpha   90.00
_cell.angle_beta   90.00
_cell.angle_gamma   90.00
#
_symmetry.space_group_name_H-M   'P 1'
#
loop_
_entity.id
_entity.type
_entity.pdbx_description
1 polymer ?
#
loop_
_entity_poly.entity_id
_entity_poly.type
_entity_poly.pdbx_seq_one_letter_code
_entity_poly.pdbx_strand_id
1 'polypeptide(L)'
;SNGVQVTFTGTEATGMRGILAIDSHSGAFGIGIGIETLSGVPVGMNDKEGAIFTLVTGNNALNLNAWVQRLPGEDLVPGTFFASALVTFEYL
;
A
#
# COMPACT_ATOMS: atom_id res chain seq x y z
N SER A 1 -18.26 -18.35 -2.86
CA SER A 1 -18.05 -17.21 -1.99
C SER A 1 -18.18 -15.91 -2.77
N ASN A 2 -18.47 -14.83 -2.09
CA ASN A 2 -18.54 -13.49 -2.67
C ASN A 2 -17.45 -12.56 -2.13
N GLY A 3 -16.32 -13.13 -1.77
CA GLY A 3 -15.16 -12.39 -1.31
C GLY A 3 -14.12 -12.21 -2.39
N VAL A 4 -13.35 -11.13 -2.30
CA VAL A 4 -12.15 -10.93 -3.10
C VAL A 4 -11.00 -10.58 -2.16
N GLN A 5 -9.89 -11.26 -2.33
CA GLN A 5 -8.66 -10.97 -1.60
C GLN A 5 -7.77 -10.10 -2.47
N VAL A 6 -7.26 -9.02 -1.88
CA VAL A 6 -6.43 -8.05 -2.57
C VAL A 6 -5.05 -8.04 -1.92
N THR A 7 -4.02 -8.31 -2.71
CA THR A 7 -2.64 -8.29 -2.23
C THR A 7 -1.85 -7.23 -2.97
N PHE A 8 -0.91 -6.60 -2.25
CA PHE A 8 -0.03 -5.57 -2.77
C PHE A 8 1.40 -6.08 -2.78
N THR A 9 2.05 -6.00 -3.93
CA THR A 9 3.44 -6.41 -4.11
C THR A 9 4.26 -5.22 -4.56
N GLY A 10 5.33 -4.93 -3.85
CA GLY A 10 6.20 -3.80 -4.16
C GLY A 10 7.44 -3.82 -3.29
N THR A 11 8.26 -2.80 -3.45
CA THR A 11 9.47 -2.64 -2.64
C THR A 11 9.10 -2.00 -1.30
N GLU A 12 9.44 -2.66 -0.21
CA GLU A 12 9.22 -2.09 1.11
C GLU A 12 10.29 -1.04 1.45
N ALA A 13 9.87 0.01 2.15
CA ALA A 13 10.79 1.01 2.66
C ALA A 13 11.74 0.39 3.70
N THR A 14 13.01 0.79 3.65
CA THR A 14 14.01 0.28 4.56
C THR A 14 13.63 0.58 6.01
N GLY A 15 13.64 -0.46 6.84
CA GLY A 15 13.36 -0.33 8.27
C GLY A 15 11.88 -0.24 8.64
N MET A 16 10.96 -0.29 7.67
CA MET A 16 9.52 -0.25 7.95
C MET A 16 8.75 -1.26 7.12
N ARG A 17 8.38 -2.38 7.75
CA ARG A 17 7.54 -3.38 7.10
C ARG A 17 6.15 -2.80 6.77
N GLY A 18 5.62 -3.21 5.64
CA GLY A 18 4.28 -2.80 5.23
C GLY A 18 4.21 -1.40 4.62
N ILE A 19 5.31 -0.69 4.57
CA ILE A 19 5.38 0.65 3.99
C ILE A 19 6.05 0.56 2.62
N LEU A 20 5.38 1.06 1.60
CA LEU A 20 5.89 1.04 0.22
C LEU A 20 6.96 2.10 0.06
N ALA A 21 8.11 1.70 -0.48
CA ALA A 21 9.18 2.65 -0.81
C ALA A 21 8.73 3.55 -1.97
N ILE A 22 9.15 4.81 -1.93
CA ILE A 22 8.99 5.68 -3.09
C ILE A 22 10.03 5.30 -4.14
N ASP A 23 9.74 5.63 -5.40
CA ASP A 23 10.64 5.32 -6.52
C ASP A 23 11.98 6.01 -6.33
N SER A 24 13.07 5.34 -6.73
CA SER A 24 14.44 5.85 -6.58
C SER A 24 14.71 7.13 -7.36
N HIS A 25 13.87 7.44 -8.35
CA HIS A 25 13.96 8.67 -9.14
C HIS A 25 13.11 9.81 -8.55
N SER A 26 12.51 9.62 -7.39
CA SER A 26 11.77 10.67 -6.69
C SER A 26 12.73 11.79 -6.24
N GLY A 27 12.26 13.03 -6.29
CA GLY A 27 13.00 14.15 -5.73
C GLY A 27 12.97 14.19 -4.21
N ALA A 28 11.87 13.72 -3.60
CA ALA A 28 11.75 13.61 -2.15
C ALA A 28 12.57 12.43 -1.62
N PHE A 29 12.91 12.49 -0.33
CA PHE A 29 13.66 11.43 0.35
C PHE A 29 13.24 11.37 1.81
N GLY A 30 13.31 10.18 2.40
CA GLY A 30 13.02 9.97 3.82
C GLY A 30 11.58 9.64 4.13
N ILE A 31 10.78 9.33 3.12
CA ILE A 31 9.36 8.98 3.26
C ILE A 31 9.02 7.69 2.54
N GLY A 32 7.90 7.11 2.92
CA GLY A 32 7.28 5.99 2.25
C GLY A 32 5.77 6.13 2.25
N ILE A 33 5.07 5.19 1.65
CA ILE A 33 3.62 5.22 1.51
C ILE A 33 3.01 4.05 2.28
N GLY A 34 2.10 4.36 3.20
CA GLY A 34 1.26 3.37 3.85
C GLY A 34 -0.09 3.30 3.18
N ILE A 35 -0.69 2.11 3.17
CA ILE A 35 -2.02 1.87 2.59
C ILE A 35 -2.84 1.12 3.63
N GLU A 36 -4.08 1.55 3.81
CA GLU A 36 -4.98 0.96 4.78
C GLU A 36 -6.40 0.85 4.21
N THR A 37 -7.21 -0.01 4.81
CA THR A 37 -8.65 -0.05 4.54
C THR A 37 -9.32 1.21 5.11
N LEU A 38 -10.57 1.46 4.74
CA LEU A 38 -11.31 2.61 5.29
C LEU A 38 -11.50 2.50 6.80
N SER A 39 -11.44 1.31 7.36
CA SER A 39 -11.53 1.10 8.82
C SER A 39 -10.18 1.25 9.53
N GLY A 40 -9.11 1.59 8.80
CA GLY A 40 -7.82 1.85 9.40
C GLY A 40 -6.93 0.63 9.57
N VAL A 41 -7.25 -0.48 8.90
CA VAL A 41 -6.42 -1.69 8.96
C VAL A 41 -5.38 -1.65 7.85
N PRO A 42 -4.08 -1.67 8.16
CA PRO A 42 -3.04 -1.71 7.15
C PRO A 42 -3.19 -2.94 6.24
N VAL A 43 -3.04 -2.74 4.93
CA VAL A 43 -3.15 -3.85 3.98
C VAL A 43 -1.88 -4.69 3.90
N GLY A 44 -0.79 -4.20 4.42
CA GLY A 44 0.49 -4.88 4.31
C GLY A 44 1.12 -4.74 2.93
N MET A 45 2.34 -5.24 2.81
CA MET A 45 3.08 -5.22 1.56
C MET A 45 3.75 -6.58 1.42
N ASN A 46 3.61 -7.21 0.25
CA ASN A 46 4.18 -8.53 -0.04
C ASN A 46 3.62 -9.66 0.85
N ASP A 47 2.46 -9.45 1.46
CA ASP A 47 1.80 -10.47 2.25
C ASP A 47 1.02 -11.42 1.34
N LYS A 48 1.09 -12.71 1.62
CA LYS A 48 0.31 -13.71 0.88
C LYS A 48 -1.18 -13.60 1.18
N GLU A 49 -1.50 -13.16 2.39
CA GLU A 49 -2.88 -12.96 2.83
C GLU A 49 -3.15 -11.46 2.86
N GLY A 50 -3.79 -10.98 1.82
CA GLY A 50 -4.18 -9.58 1.73
C GLY A 50 -5.53 -9.31 2.35
N ALA A 51 -5.98 -8.06 2.25
CA ALA A 51 -7.30 -7.66 2.73
C ALA A 51 -8.41 -8.33 1.93
N ILE A 52 -9.48 -8.74 2.62
CA ILE A 52 -10.63 -9.38 2.00
C ILE A 52 -11.79 -8.39 1.98
N PHE A 53 -12.38 -8.24 0.80
CA PHE A 53 -13.55 -7.39 0.58
C PHE A 53 -14.74 -8.27 0.20
N THR A 54 -15.92 -7.94 0.74
CA THR A 54 -17.15 -8.61 0.39
C THR A 54 -17.77 -7.94 -0.83
N LEU A 55 -18.11 -8.73 -1.84
CA LEU A 55 -18.71 -8.25 -3.07
C LEU A 55 -20.24 -8.28 -3.00
N VAL A 56 -20.86 -7.35 -3.68
CA VAL A 56 -22.30 -7.33 -3.93
C VAL A 56 -22.55 -7.45 -5.43
N THR A 57 -23.78 -7.77 -5.81
CA THR A 57 -24.17 -7.86 -7.22
C THR A 57 -23.97 -6.49 -7.89
N GLY A 58 -23.40 -6.50 -9.09
CA GLY A 58 -23.12 -5.29 -9.86
C GLY A 58 -21.71 -4.79 -9.66
N ASN A 59 -21.54 -3.47 -9.75
CA ASN A 59 -20.23 -2.84 -9.59
C ASN A 59 -19.83 -2.71 -8.13
N ASN A 60 -18.56 -2.98 -7.86
CA ASN A 60 -17.98 -2.89 -6.53
C ASN A 60 -16.78 -1.93 -6.57
N ALA A 61 -16.74 -1.00 -5.62
CA ALA A 61 -15.59 -0.14 -5.43
C ALA A 61 -14.81 -0.63 -4.21
N LEU A 62 -13.51 -0.87 -4.39
CA LEU A 62 -12.61 -1.26 -3.30
C LEU A 62 -11.84 -0.01 -2.89
N ASN A 63 -12.27 0.59 -1.78
CA ASN A 63 -11.74 1.88 -1.33
C ASN A 63 -10.64 1.69 -0.31
N LEU A 64 -9.58 2.47 -0.47
CA LEU A 64 -8.41 2.44 0.40
C LEU A 64 -8.00 3.87 0.72
N ASN A 65 -7.33 4.04 1.86
CA ASN A 65 -6.64 5.28 2.21
C ASN A 65 -5.14 5.06 2.05
N ALA A 66 -4.45 6.11 1.66
CA ALA A 66 -2.99 6.14 1.64
C ALA A 66 -2.50 7.29 2.52
N TRP A 67 -1.35 7.10 3.17
CA TRP A 67 -0.70 8.16 3.92
C TRP A 67 0.78 8.20 3.61
N VAL A 68 1.40 9.35 3.89
CA VAL A 68 2.85 9.52 3.78
C VAL A 68 3.45 9.24 5.15
N GLN A 69 4.39 8.31 5.17
CA GLN A 69 5.08 7.88 6.37
C GLN A 69 6.51 8.37 6.38
N ARG A 70 6.89 9.08 7.44
CA ARG A 70 8.30 9.43 7.64
C ARG A 70 9.08 8.19 8.03
N LEU A 71 10.25 7.98 7.42
CA LEU A 71 11.10 6.84 7.71
C LEU A 71 12.07 7.17 8.85
N PRO A 72 12.24 6.26 9.84
CA PRO A 72 13.15 6.50 10.94
C PRO A 72 14.61 6.54 10.46
N GLY A 73 15.38 7.47 11.03
CA GLY A 73 16.81 7.57 10.75
C GLY A 73 17.17 8.12 9.38
N GLU A 74 16.18 8.50 8.58
CA GLU A 74 16.42 9.06 7.25
C GLU A 74 16.34 10.57 7.28
N ASP A 75 17.17 11.23 6.46
CA ASP A 75 17.05 12.66 6.26
C ASP A 75 15.78 12.96 5.44
N LEU A 76 15.04 13.97 5.87
CA LEU A 76 13.83 14.38 5.16
C LEU A 76 14.18 15.43 4.12
N VAL A 77 14.00 15.10 2.85
CA VAL A 77 14.25 16.01 1.74
C VAL A 77 12.92 16.25 1.01
N PRO A 78 12.47 17.51 0.87
CA PRO A 78 11.26 17.84 0.15
C PRO A 78 11.44 17.64 -1.36
N GLY A 79 10.34 17.36 -2.05
CA GLY A 79 10.34 17.20 -3.49
C GLY A 79 9.14 16.38 -3.93
N THR A 80 9.02 16.20 -5.24
CA THR A 80 8.01 15.32 -5.80
C THR A 80 8.41 13.87 -5.59
N PHE A 81 7.41 13.01 -5.45
CA PHE A 81 7.65 11.58 -5.31
C PHE A 81 6.55 10.78 -5.97
N PHE A 82 6.87 9.56 -6.33
CA PHE A 82 5.93 8.59 -6.84
C PHE A 82 6.36 7.20 -6.38
N ALA A 83 5.38 6.31 -6.35
CA ALA A 83 5.58 4.93 -5.95
C ALA A 83 4.62 4.06 -6.75
N SER A 84 4.97 2.79 -6.95
CA SER A 84 4.11 1.86 -7.64
C SER A 84 4.13 0.51 -6.95
N ALA A 85 3.00 -0.19 -7.03
CA ALA A 85 2.85 -1.53 -6.52
C ALA A 85 2.00 -2.34 -7.49
N LEU A 86 2.25 -3.64 -7.54
CA LEU A 86 1.37 -4.56 -8.26
C LEU A 86 0.23 -4.92 -7.32
N VAL A 87 -1.00 -4.78 -7.81
CA VAL A 87 -2.20 -5.14 -7.05
C VAL A 87 -2.75 -6.41 -7.68
N THR A 88 -2.89 -7.45 -6.87
CA THR A 88 -3.41 -8.74 -7.32
C THR A 88 -4.74 -9.01 -6.64
N PHE A 89 -5.71 -9.46 -7.42
CA PHE A 89 -7.05 -9.80 -6.94
C PHE A 89 -7.26 -11.29 -7.08
N GLU A 90 -7.77 -11.91 -6.03
CA GLU A 90 -8.17 -13.31 -6.07
C GLU A 90 -9.63 -13.42 -5.64
N TYR A 91 -10.48 -13.96 -6.52
CA TYR A 91 -11.88 -14.21 -6.19
C TYR A 91 -11.97 -15.50 -5.38
N LEU A 92 -12.55 -15.40 -4.21
CA LEU A 92 -12.64 -16.51 -3.26
C LEU A 92 -13.93 -17.30 -3.39
#